data_94b5045a8aefa4141ce095f87b6966ae
#
_entry.id   94b5045a8aefa4141ce095f87b6966ae
#
_cell.length_a   1.000
_cell.length_b   1.000
_cell.length_c   1.000
_cell.angle_alpha   90.00
_cell.angle_beta   90.00
_cell.angle_gamma   90.00
#
_symmetry.space_group_name_H-M   'P 1'
#
loop_
_entity.id
_entity.type
_entity.pdbx_description
1 polymer ?
#
loop_
_entity_poly.entity_id
_entity_poly.type
_entity_poly.pdbx_seq_one_letter_code
_entity_poly.pdbx_strand_id
1 'polypeptide(L)'
;MRHCGIQVAIITARRSGAVERRARELGIDHCVQGREDKLEALRELLAGTGLTLAETAYMGDDLPDLRAIMAAGLGMTVANASSEVACRAAWQSSARGGDGAVREACEMLLRARDQWARALATYLPGADANAGHDGSGI
;
A
#
# COMPACT_ATOMS: atom_id res chain seq x y z
N MET A 1 -7.81 2.33 6.40
CA MET A 1 -7.77 1.43 5.23
C MET A 1 -8.35 0.05 5.47
N ARG A 2 -8.25 -0.48 6.65
CA ARG A 2 -8.80 -1.83 6.97
C ARG A 2 -10.30 -1.92 6.73
N HIS A 3 -11.03 -0.85 7.00
CA HIS A 3 -12.49 -0.81 6.79
C HIS A 3 -12.90 -1.03 5.33
N CYS A 4 -11.99 -0.80 4.41
CA CYS A 4 -12.26 -0.96 2.98
C CYS A 4 -11.87 -2.35 2.45
N GLY A 5 -11.55 -3.28 3.34
CA GLY A 5 -11.08 -4.61 2.96
C GLY A 5 -9.62 -4.62 2.51
N ILE A 6 -8.87 -3.58 2.82
CA ILE A 6 -7.45 -3.50 2.50
C ILE A 6 -6.65 -3.90 3.73
N GLN A 7 -5.76 -4.88 3.56
CA GLN A 7 -4.81 -5.27 4.59
C GLN A 7 -3.57 -4.41 4.48
N VAL A 8 -3.00 -4.04 5.62
CA VAL A 8 -1.81 -3.19 5.70
C VAL A 8 -0.67 -3.97 6.31
N ALA A 9 0.52 -3.82 5.76
CA ALA A 9 1.72 -4.49 6.25
C ALA A 9 2.91 -3.54 6.26
N ILE A 10 3.83 -3.80 7.18
CA ILE A 10 5.13 -3.13 7.23
C ILE A 10 6.20 -4.20 7.04
N ILE A 11 7.13 -3.95 6.14
CA ILE A 11 8.32 -4.79 5.95
C ILE A 11 9.53 -3.90 6.07
N THR A 12 10.41 -4.18 7.04
CA THR A 12 11.57 -3.36 7.30
C THR A 12 12.81 -4.22 7.59
N ALA A 13 13.97 -3.72 7.19
CA ALA A 13 15.24 -4.36 7.52
C ALA A 13 15.62 -4.14 8.99
N ARG A 14 15.09 -3.12 9.61
CA ARG A 14 15.40 -2.78 11.00
C ARG A 14 14.57 -3.62 11.97
N ARG A 15 15.10 -3.79 13.18
CA ARG A 15 14.35 -4.37 14.29
C ARG A 15 14.17 -3.31 15.35
N SER A 16 12.93 -3.06 15.73
CA SER A 16 12.61 -2.01 16.71
C SER A 16 11.32 -2.36 17.45
N GLY A 17 11.40 -2.46 18.77
CA GLY A 17 10.21 -2.65 19.59
C GLY A 17 9.24 -1.49 19.48
N ALA A 18 9.75 -0.28 19.23
CA ALA A 18 8.90 0.89 19.06
C ALA A 18 8.06 0.78 17.80
N VAL A 19 8.64 0.32 16.69
CA VAL A 19 7.91 0.11 15.44
C VAL A 19 6.84 -0.95 15.62
N GLU A 20 7.17 -2.06 16.29
CA GLU A 20 6.21 -3.12 16.56
C GLU A 20 5.04 -2.64 17.41
N ARG A 21 5.33 -1.89 18.47
CA ARG A 21 4.27 -1.32 19.31
C ARG A 21 3.40 -0.34 18.54
N ARG A 22 4.00 0.51 17.71
CA ARG A 22 3.26 1.48 16.92
C ARG A 22 2.37 0.80 15.90
N ALA A 23 2.87 -0.23 15.24
CA ALA A 23 2.09 -1.01 14.29
C ALA A 23 0.87 -1.63 14.97
N ARG A 24 1.07 -2.19 16.17
CA ARG A 24 -0.01 -2.79 16.95
C ARG A 24 -1.05 -1.75 17.35
N GLU A 25 -0.61 -0.58 17.81
CA GLU A 25 -1.51 0.52 18.18
C GLU A 25 -2.36 1.00 17.01
N LEU A 26 -1.75 1.04 15.82
CA LEU A 26 -2.45 1.48 14.60
C LEU A 26 -3.30 0.38 13.97
N GLY A 27 -3.27 -0.82 14.53
CA GLY A 27 -4.03 -1.94 13.98
C GLY A 27 -3.50 -2.44 12.66
N ILE A 28 -2.18 -2.32 12.43
CA ILE A 28 -1.55 -2.84 11.21
C ILE A 28 -1.51 -4.36 11.30
N ASP A 29 -1.98 -5.02 10.24
CA ASP A 29 -2.21 -6.46 10.24
C ASP A 29 -0.92 -7.28 10.30
N HIS A 30 0.13 -6.80 9.65
CA HIS A 30 1.39 -7.55 9.54
C HIS A 30 2.57 -6.62 9.72
N CYS A 31 3.54 -7.04 10.55
CA CYS A 31 4.77 -6.29 10.76
C CYS A 31 5.94 -7.27 10.69
N VAL A 32 6.72 -7.20 9.63
CA VAL A 32 7.88 -8.05 9.38
C VAL A 32 9.13 -7.21 9.55
N GLN A 33 9.99 -7.58 10.49
CA GLN A 33 11.22 -6.84 10.80
C GLN A 33 12.45 -7.70 10.54
N GLY A 34 13.58 -7.02 10.33
CA GLY A 34 14.86 -7.70 10.20
C GLY A 34 15.06 -8.42 8.86
N ARG A 35 14.33 -8.01 7.83
CA ARG A 35 14.43 -8.62 6.51
C ARG A 35 14.91 -7.60 5.49
N GLU A 36 16.04 -7.88 4.85
CA GLU A 36 16.52 -7.06 3.74
C GLU A 36 16.02 -7.59 2.39
N ASP A 37 15.68 -8.85 2.34
CA ASP A 37 15.11 -9.53 1.18
C ASP A 37 13.61 -9.22 1.07
N LYS A 38 13.31 -7.97 0.75
CA LYS A 38 11.94 -7.42 0.85
C LYS A 38 10.95 -8.14 -0.06
N LEU A 39 11.35 -8.51 -1.27
CA LEU A 39 10.45 -9.23 -2.18
C LEU A 39 10.10 -10.61 -1.64
N GLU A 40 11.08 -11.34 -1.14
CA GLU A 40 10.82 -12.68 -0.58
C GLU A 40 9.95 -12.58 0.67
N ALA A 41 10.20 -11.59 1.53
CA ALA A 41 9.37 -11.34 2.71
C ALA A 41 7.93 -11.03 2.30
N LEU A 42 7.76 -10.23 1.25
CA LEU A 42 6.43 -9.92 0.72
C LEU A 42 5.73 -11.16 0.19
N ARG A 43 6.43 -12.00 -0.55
CA ARG A 43 5.87 -13.26 -1.06
C ARG A 43 5.43 -14.20 0.05
N GLU A 44 6.23 -14.34 1.08
CA GLU A 44 5.88 -15.17 2.25
C GLU A 44 4.63 -14.65 2.93
N LEU A 45 4.53 -13.34 3.09
CA LEU A 45 3.38 -12.70 3.70
C LEU A 45 2.12 -12.93 2.86
N LEU A 46 2.22 -12.75 1.55
CA LEU A 46 1.08 -12.93 0.64
C LEU A 46 0.61 -14.38 0.61
N ALA A 47 1.52 -15.34 0.71
CA ALA A 47 1.16 -16.76 0.74
C ALA A 47 0.20 -17.07 1.88
N GLY A 48 0.33 -16.38 3.01
CA GLY A 48 -0.57 -16.55 4.15
C GLY A 48 -1.91 -15.85 4.01
N THR A 49 -2.06 -14.94 3.05
CA THR A 49 -3.28 -14.14 2.88
C THR A 49 -4.14 -14.57 1.71
N GLY A 50 -3.61 -15.35 0.79
CA GLY A 50 -4.30 -15.70 -0.45
C GLY A 50 -4.31 -14.59 -1.49
N LEU A 51 -3.66 -13.46 -1.23
CA LEU A 51 -3.56 -12.35 -2.17
C LEU A 51 -2.33 -12.53 -3.08
N THR A 52 -2.36 -11.87 -4.24
CA THR A 52 -1.29 -11.96 -5.22
C THR A 52 -0.47 -10.67 -5.27
N LEU A 53 0.71 -10.74 -5.89
CA LEU A 53 1.51 -9.54 -6.13
C LEU A 53 0.75 -8.50 -6.97
N ALA A 54 -0.05 -8.95 -7.93
CA ALA A 54 -0.86 -8.05 -8.76
C ALA A 54 -1.88 -7.26 -7.96
N GLU A 55 -2.30 -7.79 -6.82
CA GLU A 55 -3.26 -7.15 -5.92
C GLU A 55 -2.59 -6.30 -4.84
N THR A 56 -1.28 -6.12 -4.93
CA THR A 56 -0.47 -5.47 -3.89
C THR A 56 0.04 -4.13 -4.37
N ALA A 57 -0.05 -3.12 -3.49
CA ALA A 57 0.66 -1.86 -3.64
C ALA A 57 1.84 -1.88 -2.66
N TYR A 58 3.02 -1.58 -3.12
CA TYR A 58 4.23 -1.58 -2.30
C TYR A 58 4.93 -0.24 -2.41
N MET A 59 5.30 0.34 -1.27
CA MET A 59 6.02 1.61 -1.21
C MET A 59 7.38 1.43 -0.57
N GLY A 60 8.41 1.94 -1.23
CA GLY A 60 9.78 1.93 -0.73
C GLY A 60 10.58 3.09 -1.30
N ASP A 61 11.77 3.33 -0.76
CA ASP A 61 12.55 4.52 -1.10
C ASP A 61 13.98 4.22 -1.54
N ASP A 62 14.48 3.01 -1.39
CA ASP A 62 15.88 2.71 -1.66
C ASP A 62 16.05 1.35 -2.35
N LEU A 63 17.29 1.06 -2.73
CA LEU A 63 17.63 -0.12 -3.52
C LEU A 63 17.09 -1.45 -2.94
N PRO A 64 17.13 -1.69 -1.62
CA PRO A 64 16.54 -2.92 -1.07
C PRO A 64 15.06 -3.10 -1.38
N ASP A 65 14.34 -2.02 -1.70
CA ASP A 65 12.92 -2.06 -2.03
C ASP A 65 12.67 -2.29 -3.52
N LEU A 66 13.68 -2.16 -4.36
CA LEU A 66 13.51 -2.10 -5.82
C LEU A 66 12.80 -3.32 -6.40
N ARG A 67 13.22 -4.52 -6.00
CA ARG A 67 12.62 -5.75 -6.52
C ARG A 67 11.13 -5.86 -6.16
N ALA A 68 10.78 -5.47 -4.93
CA ALA A 68 9.40 -5.48 -4.49
C ALA A 68 8.56 -4.43 -5.22
N ILE A 69 9.12 -3.24 -5.44
CA ILE A 69 8.47 -2.18 -6.20
C ILE A 69 8.16 -2.64 -7.62
N MET A 70 9.11 -3.30 -8.27
CA MET A 70 8.93 -3.78 -9.64
C MET A 70 7.97 -4.95 -9.74
N ALA A 71 7.89 -5.79 -8.73
CA ALA A 71 7.06 -6.98 -8.74
C ALA A 71 5.60 -6.72 -8.33
N ALA A 72 5.35 -5.71 -7.50
CA ALA A 72 4.01 -5.39 -7.02
C ALA A 72 3.12 -4.86 -8.15
N GLY A 73 1.82 -5.06 -8.02
CA GLY A 73 0.86 -4.55 -8.98
C GLY A 73 0.92 -3.02 -9.09
N LEU A 74 1.19 -2.34 -7.98
CA LEU A 74 1.47 -0.90 -7.97
C LEU A 74 2.71 -0.64 -7.14
N GLY A 75 3.83 -0.39 -7.79
CA GLY A 75 5.06 0.01 -7.13
C GLY A 75 5.08 1.51 -6.90
N MET A 76 5.29 1.92 -5.66
CA MET A 76 5.24 3.32 -5.26
C MET A 76 6.54 3.76 -4.60
N THR A 77 6.86 5.03 -4.71
CA THR A 77 8.01 5.60 -4.03
C THR A 77 7.72 7.03 -3.55
N VAL A 78 8.71 7.64 -2.91
CA VAL A 78 8.61 8.96 -2.30
C VAL A 78 9.37 10.01 -3.11
N ALA A 79 9.11 11.28 -2.85
CA ALA A 79 9.72 12.38 -3.60
C ALA A 79 11.24 12.39 -3.52
N ASN A 80 11.80 11.97 -2.39
CA ASN A 80 13.25 11.94 -2.15
C ASN A 80 13.88 10.55 -2.31
N ALA A 81 13.25 9.67 -3.06
CA ALA A 81 13.79 8.34 -3.34
C ALA A 81 15.06 8.43 -4.18
N SER A 82 15.87 7.35 -4.15
CA SER A 82 17.03 7.25 -5.04
C SER A 82 16.53 7.27 -6.50
N SER A 83 17.37 7.79 -7.40
CA SER A 83 17.00 7.91 -8.81
C SER A 83 16.68 6.56 -9.46
N GLU A 84 17.36 5.51 -9.05
CA GLU A 84 17.14 4.15 -9.57
C GLU A 84 15.73 3.66 -9.22
N VAL A 85 15.26 3.97 -8.04
CA VAL A 85 13.92 3.61 -7.59
C VAL A 85 12.87 4.52 -8.23
N ALA A 86 13.13 5.82 -8.26
CA ALA A 86 12.19 6.80 -8.80
C ALA A 86 11.83 6.52 -10.26
N CYS A 87 12.80 6.10 -11.08
CA CYS A 87 12.53 5.86 -12.50
C CYS A 87 11.80 4.54 -12.77
N ARG A 88 11.72 3.64 -11.78
CA ARG A 88 11.07 2.33 -11.93
C ARG A 88 9.74 2.20 -11.21
N ALA A 89 9.43 3.11 -10.31
CA ALA A 89 8.14 3.09 -9.62
C ALA A 89 7.04 3.61 -10.55
N ALA A 90 5.86 3.04 -10.42
CA ALA A 90 4.70 3.45 -11.21
C ALA A 90 4.07 4.74 -10.66
N TRP A 91 4.29 5.03 -9.38
CA TRP A 91 3.75 6.23 -8.72
C TRP A 91 4.78 6.78 -7.74
N GLN A 92 4.86 8.09 -7.68
CA GLN A 92 5.77 8.78 -6.77
C GLN A 92 5.01 9.88 -6.03
N SER A 93 5.19 9.95 -4.71
CA SER A 93 4.54 10.97 -3.90
C SER A 93 5.14 12.35 -4.16
N SER A 94 4.37 13.39 -3.90
CA SER A 94 4.87 14.77 -3.87
C SER A 94 5.60 15.05 -2.56
N ALA A 95 5.17 14.42 -1.48
CA ALA A 95 5.80 14.54 -0.17
C ALA A 95 7.03 13.64 -0.07
N ARG A 96 7.99 14.07 0.73
CA ARG A 96 9.21 13.31 1.00
C ARG A 96 8.90 12.18 1.99
N GLY A 97 9.71 11.13 1.94
CA GLY A 97 9.67 10.09 2.95
C GLY A 97 9.84 10.68 4.34
N GLY A 98 8.98 10.31 5.28
CA GLY A 98 8.95 10.87 6.62
C GLY A 98 8.12 12.14 6.77
N ASP A 99 7.73 12.77 5.65
CA ASP A 99 6.99 14.04 5.65
C ASP A 99 5.58 13.89 5.11
N GLY A 100 4.95 12.75 5.33
CA GLY A 100 3.57 12.51 4.93
C GLY A 100 3.40 11.74 3.63
N ALA A 101 4.47 11.16 3.07
CA ALA A 101 4.39 10.39 1.83
C ALA A 101 3.46 9.18 1.93
N VAL A 102 3.49 8.46 3.05
CA VAL A 102 2.62 7.30 3.26
C VAL A 102 1.16 7.74 3.31
N ARG A 103 0.88 8.84 3.99
CA ARG A 103 -0.47 9.41 4.05
C ARG A 103 -0.96 9.78 2.65
N GLU A 104 -0.12 10.42 1.85
CA GLU A 104 -0.44 10.78 0.48
C GLU A 104 -0.75 9.54 -0.36
N ALA A 105 0.04 8.47 -0.21
CA ALA A 105 -0.19 7.21 -0.90
C ALA A 105 -1.52 6.59 -0.49
N CYS A 106 -1.83 6.57 0.80
CA CYS A 106 -3.09 6.03 1.30
C CYS A 106 -4.28 6.82 0.76
N GLU A 107 -4.19 8.13 0.73
CA GLU A 107 -5.26 8.98 0.18
C GLU A 107 -5.46 8.71 -1.31
N MET A 108 -4.38 8.56 -2.07
CA MET A 108 -4.44 8.24 -3.49
C MET A 108 -5.14 6.89 -3.72
N LEU A 109 -4.76 5.87 -2.95
CA LEU A 109 -5.34 4.53 -3.07
C LEU A 109 -6.83 4.54 -2.75
N LEU A 110 -7.23 5.24 -1.71
CA LEU A 110 -8.64 5.34 -1.33
C LEU A 110 -9.45 6.06 -2.40
N ARG A 111 -8.93 7.14 -2.96
CA ARG A 111 -9.60 7.89 -4.02
C ARG A 111 -9.74 7.04 -5.29
N ALA A 112 -8.70 6.34 -5.68
CA ALA A 112 -8.74 5.47 -6.86
C ALA A 112 -9.77 4.36 -6.67
N ARG A 113 -9.82 3.77 -5.49
CA ARG A 113 -10.78 2.72 -5.15
C ARG A 113 -12.21 3.23 -5.15
N ASP A 114 -12.43 4.42 -4.62
CA ASP A 114 -13.74 5.05 -4.61
C ASP A 114 -14.22 5.36 -6.03
N GLN A 115 -13.36 5.92 -6.86
CA GLN A 115 -13.68 6.20 -8.25
C GLN A 115 -14.04 4.92 -9.01
N TRP A 116 -13.32 3.84 -8.76
CA TRP A 116 -13.63 2.55 -9.38
C TRP A 116 -14.98 2.04 -8.92
N ALA A 117 -15.26 2.11 -7.62
CA ALA A 117 -16.54 1.65 -7.08
C ALA A 117 -17.71 2.45 -7.65
N ARG A 118 -17.55 3.76 -7.81
CA ARG A 118 -18.57 4.61 -8.40
C ARG A 118 -18.79 4.28 -9.87
N ALA A 119 -17.72 4.11 -10.62
CA ALA A 119 -17.81 3.75 -12.02
C ALA A 119 -18.52 2.41 -12.20
N LEU A 120 -18.16 1.44 -11.37
CA LEU A 120 -18.79 0.12 -11.41
C LEU A 120 -20.28 0.20 -11.08
N ALA A 121 -20.64 1.01 -10.10
CA ALA A 121 -22.02 1.15 -9.65
C ALA A 121 -22.95 1.64 -10.76
N THR A 122 -22.45 2.43 -11.73
CA THR A 122 -23.28 2.92 -12.82
C THR A 122 -23.72 1.82 -13.79
N TYR A 123 -23.05 0.68 -13.78
CA TYR A 123 -23.35 -0.44 -14.65
C TYR A 123 -24.03 -1.62 -13.96
N LEU A 124 -24.21 -1.55 -12.63
CA LEU A 124 -24.80 -2.64 -11.88
C LEU A 124 -26.28 -2.38 -11.57
N PRO A 125 -27.12 -3.43 -11.54
CA PRO A 125 -28.50 -3.30 -11.12
C PRO A 125 -28.57 -2.74 -9.68
N GLY A 126 -29.50 -1.80 -9.44
CA GLY A 126 -29.63 -1.20 -8.13
C GLY A 126 -28.60 -0.15 -7.80
N ALA A 127 -27.85 0.33 -8.78
CA ALA A 127 -26.81 1.35 -8.58
C ALA A 127 -27.34 2.60 -7.90
N ASP A 128 -28.56 3.04 -8.22
CA ASP A 128 -29.17 4.24 -7.64
C ASP A 128 -29.34 4.11 -6.12
N ALA A 129 -29.67 2.92 -5.65
CA ALA A 129 -29.83 2.69 -4.23
C ALA A 129 -28.52 2.78 -3.47
N ASN A 130 -27.40 2.46 -4.14
CA ASN A 130 -26.08 2.44 -3.54
C ASN A 130 -25.31 3.74 -3.70
N ALA A 131 -25.73 4.59 -4.60
CA ALA A 131 -24.97 5.80 -4.94
C ALA A 131 -24.73 6.71 -3.72
N GLY A 132 -25.66 6.75 -2.79
CA GLY A 132 -25.53 7.57 -1.60
C GLY A 132 -24.58 7.05 -0.55
N HIS A 133 -24.08 5.84 -0.70
CA HIS A 133 -23.20 5.22 0.29
C HIS A 133 -21.73 5.33 -0.04
N ASP A 134 -21.39 5.74 -1.23
CA ASP A 134 -20.02 5.67 -1.71
C ASP A 134 -19.04 6.46 -0.87
N GLY A 135 -19.41 7.66 -0.50
CA GLY A 135 -18.55 8.49 0.32
C GLY A 135 -18.21 7.87 1.67
N SER A 136 -19.15 7.13 2.24
CA SER A 136 -18.95 6.52 3.56
C SER A 136 -18.11 5.25 3.49
N GLY A 137 -17.97 4.66 2.33
CA GLY A 137 -17.18 3.45 2.13
C GLY A 137 -15.68 3.68 2.20
N ILE A 138 -15.29 4.91 2.21
CA ILE A 138 -13.91 5.29 2.24
C ILE A 138 -13.49 5.60 3.66
#